data_66d4d81ef8a76eed8e69b3b6c647a3d9
#
_entry.id   66d4d81ef8a76eed8e69b3b6c647a3d9
#
_cell.length_a   1.000
_cell.length_b   1.000
_cell.length_c   1.000
_cell.angle_alpha   90.00
_cell.angle_beta   90.00
_cell.angle_gamma   90.00
#
_symmetry.space_group_name_H-M   'P 1'
#
loop_
_entity.id
_entity.type
_entity.pdbx_description
1 polymer ?
#
loop_
_entity_poly.entity_id
_entity_poly.type
_entity_poly.pdbx_seq_one_letter_code
_entity_poly.pdbx_strand_id
1 'polypeptide(L)'
;CGIPVRVSAFSSLRGYTVLRVLKGFADKNRQNIFRYFASGWNRDGLALRAAGDLIRYAPGPAPRHLMILLTDASPNDSRRIPPTAENPLGCAYEDAAGVADTAAQVRTLQRQGVRVSAVFMGEDSSAGAAAQIYGKNMARIRGMDQLARAAGRLIQNEIRELGD
;
A
#
# COMPACT_ATOMS: atom_id res chain seq x y z
N CYS A 1 0.98 -21.45 -8.27
CA CYS A 1 2.10 -21.11 -7.38
C CYS A 1 1.55 -21.09 -5.97
N GLY A 2 2.11 -21.81 -5.01
CA GLY A 2 1.66 -21.88 -3.62
C GLY A 2 2.00 -20.63 -2.77
N ILE A 3 1.99 -19.44 -3.35
CA ILE A 3 2.30 -18.19 -2.67
C ILE A 3 1.08 -17.75 -1.85
N PRO A 4 1.20 -17.61 -0.51
CA PRO A 4 0.13 -17.07 0.30
C PRO A 4 -0.12 -15.60 -0.04
N VAL A 5 -1.38 -15.26 -0.32
CA VAL A 5 -1.78 -13.90 -0.69
C VAL A 5 -2.83 -13.38 0.28
N ARG A 6 -2.61 -12.18 0.80
CA ARG A 6 -3.58 -11.39 1.52
C ARG A 6 -4.00 -10.21 0.64
N VAL A 7 -5.29 -9.88 0.65
CA VAL A 7 -5.82 -8.69 -0.01
C VAL A 7 -6.54 -7.84 1.03
N SER A 8 -6.15 -6.59 1.10
CA SER A 8 -6.77 -5.61 1.99
C SER A 8 -7.12 -4.34 1.22
N ALA A 9 -8.17 -3.66 1.65
CA ALA A 9 -8.50 -2.33 1.22
C ALA A 9 -8.42 -1.38 2.40
N PHE A 10 -8.14 -0.12 2.14
CA PHE A 10 -8.06 0.88 3.19
C PHE A 10 -8.87 2.13 2.84
N SER A 11 -9.31 2.81 3.86
CA SER A 11 -9.98 4.11 3.79
C SER A 11 -9.77 4.87 5.09
N SER A 12 -10.13 6.14 5.11
CA SER A 12 -10.17 6.94 6.34
C SER A 12 -11.61 7.17 6.77
N LEU A 13 -11.88 6.96 8.04
CA LEU A 13 -13.17 7.23 8.67
C LEU A 13 -12.95 8.13 9.89
N ARG A 14 -13.50 9.34 9.86
CA ARG A 14 -13.40 10.32 10.95
C ARG A 14 -11.96 10.59 11.41
N GLY A 15 -11.00 10.57 10.48
CA GLY A 15 -9.58 10.79 10.75
C GLY A 15 -8.80 9.53 11.17
N TYR A 16 -9.43 8.38 11.26
CA TYR A 16 -8.80 7.10 11.54
C TYR A 16 -8.70 6.25 10.30
N THR A 17 -7.58 5.57 10.12
CA THR A 17 -7.42 4.59 9.05
C THR A 17 -8.15 3.31 9.39
N VAL A 18 -8.97 2.84 8.45
CA VAL A 18 -9.65 1.56 8.49
C VAL A 18 -9.02 0.64 7.46
N LEU A 19 -8.38 -0.43 7.91
CA LEU A 19 -7.86 -1.48 7.04
C LEU A 19 -8.85 -2.66 7.04
N ARG A 20 -9.49 -2.88 5.89
CA ARG A 20 -10.45 -3.98 5.70
C ARG A 20 -9.76 -5.15 5.02
N VAL A 21 -9.72 -6.29 5.67
CA VAL A 21 -9.22 -7.53 5.07
C VAL A 21 -10.31 -8.13 4.19
N LEU A 22 -10.05 -8.20 2.90
CA LEU A 22 -10.95 -8.79 1.90
C LEU A 22 -10.66 -10.28 1.70
N LYS A 23 -9.39 -10.66 1.85
CA LYS A 23 -8.91 -12.04 1.83
C LYS A 23 -7.72 -12.17 2.79
N GLY A 24 -7.81 -13.04 3.76
CA GLY A 24 -6.69 -13.45 4.61
C GLY A 24 -5.79 -14.49 3.93
N PHE A 25 -4.64 -14.78 4.52
CA PHE A 25 -3.70 -15.77 3.98
C PHE A 25 -4.31 -17.18 3.91
N ALA A 26 -5.09 -17.57 4.93
CA ALA A 26 -5.73 -18.89 5.01
C ALA A 26 -7.05 -19.00 4.25
N ASP A 27 -7.63 -17.88 3.80
CA ASP A 27 -8.95 -17.88 3.17
C ASP A 27 -8.88 -18.49 1.78
N LYS A 28 -9.72 -19.48 1.54
CA LYS A 28 -9.92 -20.08 0.22
C LYS A 28 -10.89 -19.26 -0.64
N ASN A 29 -11.86 -18.57 0.00
CA ASN A 29 -12.84 -17.75 -0.69
C ASN A 29 -12.25 -16.42 -1.15
N ARG A 30 -12.43 -16.09 -2.44
CA ARG A 30 -11.91 -14.86 -3.07
C ARG A 30 -13.01 -13.87 -3.42
N GLN A 31 -14.29 -14.19 -3.19
CA GLN A 31 -15.43 -13.38 -3.64
C GLN A 31 -15.49 -12.00 -2.98
N ASN A 32 -14.98 -11.85 -1.76
CA ASN A 32 -15.00 -10.57 -1.06
C ASN A 32 -14.14 -9.50 -1.75
N ILE A 33 -13.12 -9.90 -2.54
CA ILE A 33 -12.31 -8.97 -3.31
C ILE A 33 -13.16 -8.19 -4.31
N PHE A 34 -14.15 -8.85 -4.93
CA PHE A 34 -15.02 -8.25 -5.92
C PHE A 34 -16.17 -7.41 -5.34
N ARG A 35 -16.33 -7.41 -4.01
CA ARG A 35 -17.34 -6.61 -3.30
C ARG A 35 -16.79 -5.25 -2.85
N TYR A 36 -15.50 -4.99 -3.05
CA TYR A 36 -14.90 -3.72 -2.71
C TYR A 36 -15.08 -2.70 -3.84
N PHE A 37 -15.36 -1.50 -3.45
CA PHE A 37 -15.27 -0.31 -4.30
C PHE A 37 -14.54 0.80 -3.53
N ALA A 38 -13.77 1.61 -4.24
CA ALA A 38 -13.05 2.72 -3.65
C ALA A 38 -14.02 3.83 -3.23
N SER A 39 -13.89 4.32 -2.02
CA SER A 39 -14.72 5.40 -1.50
C SER A 39 -14.06 6.10 -0.32
N GLY A 40 -14.38 7.38 -0.16
CA GLY A 40 -13.95 8.19 0.98
C GLY A 40 -12.50 8.67 0.89
N TRP A 41 -12.00 9.12 2.01
CA TRP A 41 -10.66 9.64 2.19
C TRP A 41 -9.66 8.52 2.45
N ASN A 42 -8.36 8.81 2.32
CA ASN A 42 -7.31 7.83 2.53
C ASN A 42 -6.09 8.43 3.24
N ARG A 43 -5.47 7.62 4.09
CA ARG A 43 -4.22 7.89 4.81
C ARG A 43 -3.26 6.75 4.52
N ASP A 44 -2.60 6.81 3.39
CA ASP A 44 -1.80 5.72 2.83
C ASP A 44 -0.69 5.26 3.77
N GLY A 45 0.05 6.18 4.37
CA GLY A 45 1.11 5.83 5.30
C GLY A 45 0.61 5.07 6.54
N LEU A 46 -0.53 5.47 7.11
CA LEU A 46 -1.13 4.76 8.23
C LEU A 46 -1.67 3.39 7.81
N ALA A 47 -2.20 3.28 6.60
CA ALA A 47 -2.64 2.01 6.04
C ALA A 47 -1.47 1.05 5.81
N LEU A 48 -0.33 1.56 5.31
CA LEU A 48 0.91 0.82 5.15
C LEU A 48 1.45 0.30 6.49
N ARG A 49 1.43 1.14 7.53
CA ARG A 49 1.81 0.75 8.90
C ARG A 49 0.94 -0.40 9.39
N ALA A 50 -0.38 -0.25 9.33
CA ALA A 50 -1.32 -1.29 9.75
C ALA A 50 -1.16 -2.59 8.94
N ALA A 51 -0.95 -2.49 7.62
CA ALA A 51 -0.68 -3.66 6.78
C ALA A 51 0.64 -4.34 7.14
N GLY A 52 1.68 -3.56 7.44
CA GLY A 52 2.99 -4.04 7.90
C GLY A 52 2.88 -4.80 9.22
N ASP A 53 2.14 -4.28 10.18
CA ASP A 53 1.89 -4.98 11.46
C ASP A 53 1.22 -6.34 11.27
N LEU A 54 0.42 -6.48 10.23
CA LEU A 54 -0.26 -7.73 9.92
C LEU A 54 0.62 -8.74 9.16
N ILE A 55 1.74 -8.32 8.59
CA ILE A 55 2.67 -9.21 7.88
C ILE A 55 3.26 -10.28 8.82
N ARG A 56 3.50 -9.95 10.08
CA ARG A 56 4.00 -10.92 11.09
C ARG A 56 3.13 -12.17 11.26
N TYR A 57 1.87 -12.12 10.81
CA TYR A 57 0.95 -13.24 10.80
C TYR A 57 0.95 -14.02 9.48
N ALA A 58 1.87 -13.70 8.56
CA ALA A 58 2.01 -14.47 7.33
C ALA A 58 2.53 -15.88 7.62
N PRO A 59 1.98 -16.93 6.99
CA PRO A 59 2.43 -18.29 7.19
C PRO A 59 3.79 -18.56 6.54
N GLY A 60 4.57 -19.44 7.15
CA GLY A 60 5.82 -19.96 6.59
C GLY A 60 7.08 -19.55 7.37
N PRO A 61 8.17 -20.31 7.23
CA PRO A 61 9.45 -20.02 7.86
C PRO A 61 10.16 -18.89 7.11
N ALA A 62 10.57 -17.85 7.85
CA ALA A 62 11.33 -16.70 7.34
C ALA A 62 10.83 -16.16 5.98
N PRO A 63 9.58 -15.82 5.85
CA PRO A 63 9.01 -15.45 4.57
C PRO A 63 9.59 -14.11 4.10
N ARG A 64 9.92 -14.02 2.82
CA ARG A 64 10.12 -12.72 2.18
C ARG A 64 8.75 -12.14 1.85
N HIS A 65 8.55 -10.89 2.17
CA HIS A 65 7.27 -10.22 1.99
C HIS A 65 7.32 -9.22 0.84
N LEU A 66 6.38 -9.36 -0.08
CA LEU A 66 6.11 -8.37 -1.12
C LEU A 66 4.75 -7.73 -0.83
N MET A 67 4.73 -6.42 -0.73
CA MET A 67 3.53 -5.61 -0.61
C MET A 67 3.34 -4.82 -1.92
N ILE A 68 2.22 -5.01 -2.59
CA ILE A 68 1.87 -4.27 -3.80
C ILE A 68 0.68 -3.39 -3.49
N LEU A 69 0.84 -2.08 -3.67
CA LEU A 69 -0.24 -1.11 -3.54
C LEU A 69 -0.86 -0.81 -4.90
N LEU A 70 -2.18 -0.75 -4.94
CA LEU A 70 -2.93 -0.15 -6.04
C LEU A 70 -3.32 1.24 -5.56
N THR A 71 -2.78 2.29 -6.19
CA THR A 71 -2.91 3.66 -5.68
C THR A 71 -2.87 4.70 -6.79
N ASP A 72 -3.56 5.81 -6.55
CA ASP A 72 -3.44 7.06 -7.32
C ASP A 72 -2.35 7.98 -6.77
N ALA A 73 -1.67 7.58 -5.70
CA ALA A 73 -0.64 8.33 -4.99
C ALA A 73 -1.11 9.72 -4.52
N SER A 74 -2.39 9.84 -4.20
CA SER A 74 -3.02 11.06 -3.71
C SER A 74 -3.58 10.84 -2.29
N PRO A 75 -2.70 10.69 -1.27
CA PRO A 75 -3.15 10.56 0.12
C PRO A 75 -3.88 11.83 0.52
N ASN A 76 -5.15 11.70 0.88
CA ASN A 76 -6.01 12.85 1.11
C ASN A 76 -7.03 12.58 2.22
N ASP A 77 -6.82 13.23 3.37
CA ASP A 77 -7.81 13.37 4.43
C ASP A 77 -7.62 14.72 5.10
N SER A 78 -8.47 15.68 4.81
CA SER A 78 -8.42 17.05 5.33
C SER A 78 -8.56 17.15 6.86
N ARG A 79 -8.95 16.08 7.54
CA ARG A 79 -8.99 16.05 8.99
C ARG A 79 -7.58 16.05 9.56
N ARG A 80 -7.41 16.70 10.70
CA ARG A 80 -6.14 16.64 11.43
C ARG A 80 -5.87 15.21 11.89
N ILE A 81 -4.66 14.74 11.68
CA ILE A 81 -4.20 13.51 12.31
C ILE A 81 -4.09 13.75 13.82
N PRO A 82 -4.44 12.77 14.66
CA PRO A 82 -4.24 12.89 16.09
C PRO A 82 -2.77 13.18 16.41
N PRO A 83 -2.49 14.02 17.41
CA PRO A 83 -1.11 14.22 17.89
C PRO A 83 -0.46 12.92 18.33
N THR A 84 0.80 12.75 17.99
CA THR A 84 1.66 11.65 18.43
C THR A 84 2.92 12.21 19.06
N ALA A 85 3.78 11.36 19.64
CA ALA A 85 5.06 11.78 20.17
C ALA A 85 5.94 12.42 19.09
N GLU A 86 5.86 11.91 17.85
CA GLU A 86 6.63 12.39 16.68
C GLU A 86 5.97 13.62 16.02
N ASN A 87 4.67 13.78 16.20
CA ASN A 87 3.91 14.89 15.62
C ASN A 87 2.91 15.48 16.62
N PRO A 88 3.40 16.23 17.63
CA PRO A 88 2.58 16.72 18.73
C PRO A 88 1.54 17.78 18.32
N LEU A 89 1.74 18.46 17.20
CA LEU A 89 0.81 19.50 16.74
C LEU A 89 -0.38 18.92 15.95
N GLY A 90 -0.27 17.71 15.43
CA GLY A 90 -1.20 17.15 14.47
C GLY A 90 -1.26 18.01 13.20
N CYS A 91 -1.67 17.43 12.08
CA CYS A 91 -1.88 18.15 10.83
C CYS A 91 -2.96 17.46 9.99
N ALA A 92 -3.46 18.15 8.96
CA ALA A 92 -4.24 17.52 7.91
C ALA A 92 -3.35 16.50 7.17
N TYR A 93 -3.94 15.38 6.76
CA TYR A 93 -3.23 14.33 6.04
C TYR A 93 -3.49 14.48 4.54
N GLU A 94 -2.93 15.51 3.95
CA GLU A 94 -3.12 15.83 2.54
C GLU A 94 -1.85 16.45 1.95
N ASP A 95 -1.79 16.54 0.64
CA ASP A 95 -0.68 17.13 -0.11
C ASP A 95 0.70 16.64 0.35
N ALA A 96 1.61 17.57 0.59
CA ALA A 96 2.98 17.27 0.99
C ALA A 96 3.08 16.48 2.30
N ALA A 97 2.18 16.72 3.27
CA ALA A 97 2.20 16.01 4.55
C ALA A 97 1.82 14.53 4.39
N GLY A 98 0.77 14.25 3.63
CA GLY A 98 0.35 12.88 3.33
C GLY A 98 1.40 12.13 2.51
N VAL A 99 1.97 12.78 1.49
CA VAL A 99 3.04 12.21 0.65
C VAL A 99 4.29 11.91 1.48
N ALA A 100 4.71 12.84 2.35
CA ALA A 100 5.91 12.67 3.18
C ALA A 100 5.75 11.51 4.18
N ASP A 101 4.60 11.41 4.86
CA ASP A 101 4.32 10.31 5.80
C ASP A 101 4.27 8.97 5.05
N THR A 102 3.56 8.91 3.91
CA THR A 102 3.49 7.68 3.10
C THR A 102 4.88 7.22 2.66
N ALA A 103 5.72 8.14 2.17
CA ALA A 103 7.10 7.84 1.80
C ALA A 103 7.94 7.37 3.00
N ALA A 104 7.73 7.95 4.18
CA ALA A 104 8.41 7.51 5.39
C ALA A 104 8.01 6.09 5.79
N GLN A 105 6.72 5.73 5.68
CA GLN A 105 6.25 4.38 5.97
C GLN A 105 6.77 3.34 4.96
N VAL A 106 6.81 3.67 3.67
CA VAL A 106 7.43 2.81 2.65
C VAL A 106 8.88 2.51 3.02
N ARG A 107 9.68 3.54 3.35
CA ARG A 107 11.07 3.36 3.78
C ARG A 107 11.20 2.52 5.07
N THR A 108 10.26 2.69 5.99
CA THR A 108 10.25 1.90 7.25
C THR A 108 10.00 0.43 6.96
N LEU A 109 9.01 0.09 6.14
CA LEU A 109 8.74 -1.28 5.73
C LEU A 109 9.93 -1.90 4.98
N GLN A 110 10.56 -1.14 4.08
CA GLN A 110 11.75 -1.61 3.35
C GLN A 110 12.91 -1.93 4.29
N ARG A 111 13.15 -1.10 5.33
CA ARG A 111 14.15 -1.38 6.36
C ARG A 111 13.83 -2.62 7.20
N GLN A 112 12.55 -2.97 7.32
CA GLN A 112 12.08 -4.19 7.97
C GLN A 112 12.13 -5.43 7.05
N GLY A 113 12.68 -5.30 5.84
CA GLY A 113 12.79 -6.40 4.88
C GLY A 113 11.54 -6.64 4.03
N VAL A 114 10.54 -5.77 4.10
CA VAL A 114 9.35 -5.85 3.25
C VAL A 114 9.62 -5.13 1.92
N ARG A 115 9.50 -5.83 0.81
CA ARG A 115 9.54 -5.19 -0.51
C ARG A 115 8.21 -4.49 -0.76
N VAL A 116 8.28 -3.19 -1.03
CA VAL A 116 7.09 -2.37 -1.30
C VAL A 116 7.16 -1.88 -2.73
N SER A 117 6.14 -2.22 -3.51
CA SER A 117 5.96 -1.81 -4.90
C SER A 117 4.56 -1.24 -5.12
N ALA A 118 4.38 -0.41 -6.13
CA ALA A 118 3.09 0.17 -6.45
C ALA A 118 2.67 -0.06 -7.90
N VAL A 119 1.37 -0.30 -8.11
CA VAL A 119 0.73 -0.08 -9.40
C VAL A 119 0.02 1.27 -9.32
N PHE A 120 0.59 2.25 -10.00
CA PHE A 120 0.12 3.63 -10.00
C PHE A 120 -0.93 3.83 -11.11
N MET A 121 -2.12 4.29 -10.70
CA MET A 121 -3.28 4.52 -11.56
C MET A 121 -3.75 5.99 -11.51
N GLY A 122 -2.92 6.89 -11.02
CA GLY A 122 -3.24 8.30 -10.88
C GLY A 122 -3.00 9.13 -12.15
N GLU A 123 -3.43 10.37 -12.07
CA GLU A 123 -3.22 11.39 -13.10
C GLU A 123 -1.74 11.80 -13.22
N ASP A 124 -1.40 12.53 -14.28
CA ASP A 124 -0.05 13.06 -14.48
C ASP A 124 0.38 14.02 -13.37
N SER A 125 -0.54 14.77 -12.80
CA SER A 125 -0.33 15.66 -11.66
C SER A 125 0.19 14.94 -10.41
N SER A 126 -0.23 13.69 -10.19
CA SER A 126 0.19 12.86 -9.04
C SER A 126 1.46 12.05 -9.30
N ALA A 127 2.01 12.08 -10.52
CA ALA A 127 3.19 11.28 -10.87
C ALA A 127 4.43 11.64 -10.04
N GLY A 128 4.60 12.93 -9.70
CA GLY A 128 5.67 13.41 -8.82
C GLY A 128 5.57 12.83 -7.41
N ALA A 129 4.36 12.82 -6.83
CA ALA A 129 4.10 12.22 -5.53
C ALA A 129 4.35 10.71 -5.55
N ALA A 130 3.89 10.01 -6.58
CA ALA A 130 4.13 8.58 -6.76
C ALA A 130 5.63 8.25 -6.83
N ALA A 131 6.41 9.04 -7.58
CA ALA A 131 7.87 8.90 -7.66
C ALA A 131 8.56 9.17 -6.32
N GLN A 132 8.10 10.16 -5.55
CA GLN A 132 8.63 10.48 -4.22
C GLN A 132 8.37 9.35 -3.22
N ILE A 133 7.20 8.70 -3.30
CA ILE A 133 6.79 7.62 -2.39
C ILE A 133 7.47 6.30 -2.74
N TYR A 134 7.39 5.87 -4.01
CA TYR A 134 7.75 4.51 -4.42
C TYR A 134 9.05 4.43 -5.23
N GLY A 135 9.56 5.56 -5.73
CA GLY A 135 10.77 5.60 -6.55
C GLY A 135 10.63 4.72 -7.81
N LYS A 136 11.65 3.90 -8.05
CA LYS A 136 11.68 2.95 -9.17
C LYS A 136 10.77 1.73 -9.01
N ASN A 137 10.28 1.46 -7.81
CA ASN A 137 9.45 0.30 -7.51
C ASN A 137 7.97 0.57 -7.83
N MET A 138 7.72 1.13 -8.98
CA MET A 138 6.38 1.51 -9.43
C MET A 138 6.16 1.12 -10.88
N ALA A 139 4.99 0.56 -11.16
CA ALA A 139 4.48 0.34 -12.50
C ALA A 139 3.28 1.26 -12.73
N ARG A 140 3.36 2.15 -13.72
CA ARG A 140 2.23 3.00 -14.11
C ARG A 140 1.32 2.27 -15.09
N ILE A 141 0.02 2.36 -14.86
CA ILE A 141 -1.00 1.90 -15.79
C ILE A 141 -2.00 3.02 -16.07
N ARG A 142 -2.62 2.97 -17.26
CA ARG A 142 -3.66 3.94 -17.69
C ARG A 142 -5.06 3.34 -17.73
N GLY A 143 -5.17 2.02 -17.60
CA GLY A 143 -6.43 1.29 -17.61
C GLY A 143 -6.34 -0.02 -16.82
N MET A 144 -7.48 -0.48 -16.34
CA MET A 144 -7.59 -1.69 -15.52
C MET A 144 -7.19 -2.98 -16.28
N ASP A 145 -7.30 -2.97 -17.61
CA ASP A 145 -6.83 -4.04 -18.49
C ASP A 145 -5.33 -4.33 -18.35
N GLN A 146 -4.55 -3.32 -17.93
CA GLN A 146 -3.10 -3.44 -17.74
C GLN A 146 -2.72 -3.95 -16.33
N LEU A 147 -3.66 -3.98 -15.38
CA LEU A 147 -3.39 -4.29 -13.98
C LEU A 147 -2.71 -5.65 -13.78
N ALA A 148 -3.27 -6.69 -14.38
CA ALA A 148 -2.73 -8.05 -14.22
C ALA A 148 -1.29 -8.16 -14.75
N ARG A 149 -1.00 -7.51 -15.87
CA ARG A 149 0.34 -7.47 -16.47
C ARG A 149 1.32 -6.69 -15.60
N ALA A 150 0.91 -5.52 -15.09
CA ALA A 150 1.75 -4.68 -14.24
C ALA A 150 2.08 -5.38 -12.92
N ALA A 151 1.09 -5.91 -12.22
CA ALA A 151 1.28 -6.66 -10.98
C ALA A 151 2.14 -7.91 -11.21
N GLY A 152 1.88 -8.65 -12.31
CA GLY A 152 2.67 -9.82 -12.68
C GLY A 152 4.16 -9.51 -12.90
N ARG A 153 4.47 -8.38 -13.55
CA ARG A 153 5.87 -7.92 -13.75
C ARG A 153 6.54 -7.58 -12.42
N LEU A 154 5.85 -6.89 -11.51
CA LEU A 154 6.40 -6.58 -10.19
C LEU A 154 6.73 -7.85 -9.42
N ILE A 155 5.81 -8.84 -9.42
CA ILE A 155 6.04 -10.14 -8.78
C ILE A 155 7.22 -10.89 -9.43
N GLN A 156 7.29 -10.92 -10.76
CA GLN A 156 8.36 -11.60 -11.47
C GLN A 156 9.74 -10.97 -11.19
N ASN A 157 9.81 -9.64 -11.14
CA ASN A 157 11.05 -8.94 -10.80
C ASN A 157 11.53 -9.30 -9.40
N GLU A 158 10.62 -9.32 -8.43
CA GLU A 158 10.95 -9.72 -7.07
C GLU A 158 11.42 -11.18 -6.98
N ILE A 159 10.77 -12.09 -7.71
CA ILE A 159 11.19 -13.51 -7.75
C ILE A 159 12.59 -13.64 -8.35
N ARG A 160 12.93 -12.90 -9.39
CA ARG A 160 14.28 -12.95 -10.00
C ARG A 160 15.35 -12.45 -9.03
N GLU A 161 15.11 -11.33 -8.36
CA GLU A 161 16.03 -10.80 -7.33
C GLU A 161 16.19 -11.73 -6.10
N LEU A 162 15.36 -12.78 -6.01
CA LEU A 162 15.45 -13.82 -4.98
C LEU A 162 16.35 -14.99 -5.38
N GLY A 163 16.58 -15.16 -6.68
CA GLY A 163 17.38 -16.27 -7.26
C GLY A 163 18.86 -15.94 -7.45
N ASP A 164 19.19 -14.64 -7.32
CA ASP A 164 20.56 -14.13 -7.34
C ASP A 164 21.08 -13.98 -5.89
#